data_cc38f013ccf518183669a94df7dd5fe5
#
_entry.id   cc38f013ccf518183669a94df7dd5fe5
#
_cell.length_a   1.000
_cell.length_b   1.000
_cell.length_c   1.000
_cell.angle_alpha   90.00
_cell.angle_beta   90.00
_cell.angle_gamma   90.00
#
_symmetry.space_group_name_H-M   'P 1'
#
loop_
_entity.id
_entity.type
_entity.pdbx_description
1 polymer ?
#
loop_
_entity_poly.entity_id
_entity_poly.type
_entity_poly.pdbx_seq_one_letter_code
_entity_poly.pdbx_strand_id
1 'polypeptide(L)'
;MDVFALIGPSGTGKSHHASVVAYEHNINLIIDDGLLIQETKILAGKSAKREPTLVAAVRRALFVAEDHAAEVQARIREINPARILILGTSKNMVNRIADALAIPRPGRYVTIEEVASPWEIRKARRVRREQGKHVIPAPTFEVRKTFSGYMVDPLRFLLKRKADAGSELLVEKSVVRPTFSSLGRFYIDDVVISAIATRAGEDVVGVTKIIRTVVETSQDGVVITLEVVLRFGGRLVPIMEEMQRRIK
;
A
#
# COMPACT_ATOMS: atom_id res chain seq x y z
N MET A 1 18.41 -15.46 3.31
CA MET A 1 17.11 -14.83 2.97
C MET A 1 16.01 -15.53 3.76
N ASP A 2 15.30 -14.76 4.58
CA ASP A 2 14.15 -15.24 5.33
C ASP A 2 12.88 -15.01 4.53
N VAL A 3 12.03 -16.04 4.44
CA VAL A 3 10.77 -15.96 3.70
C VAL A 3 9.60 -16.00 4.66
N PHE A 4 8.73 -15.00 4.54
CA PHE A 4 7.47 -14.86 5.27
C PHE A 4 6.30 -15.10 4.34
N ALA A 5 5.18 -15.54 4.86
CA ALA A 5 3.95 -15.67 4.08
C ALA A 5 2.77 -15.01 4.79
N LEU A 6 1.97 -14.24 4.04
CA LEU A 6 0.65 -13.78 4.48
C LEU A 6 -0.42 -14.57 3.74
N ILE A 7 -1.18 -15.36 4.48
CA ILE A 7 -2.17 -16.27 3.93
C ILE A 7 -3.59 -15.91 4.36
N GLY A 8 -4.56 -16.19 3.49
CA GLY A 8 -5.98 -16.00 3.77
C GLY A 8 -6.83 -16.11 2.51
N PRO A 9 -8.13 -16.32 2.62
CA PRO A 9 -9.02 -16.46 1.46
C PRO A 9 -8.97 -15.27 0.50
N SER A 10 -9.39 -15.46 -0.73
CA SER A 10 -9.44 -14.38 -1.71
C SER A 10 -10.41 -13.28 -1.28
N GLY A 11 -10.05 -12.02 -1.52
CA GLY A 11 -10.89 -10.86 -1.20
C GLY A 11 -10.95 -10.46 0.28
N THR A 12 -10.05 -10.96 1.12
CA THR A 12 -10.00 -10.63 2.56
C THR A 12 -9.14 -9.42 2.91
N GLY A 13 -8.55 -8.75 1.91
CA GLY A 13 -7.73 -7.57 2.14
C GLY A 13 -6.23 -7.85 2.34
N LYS A 14 -5.72 -9.06 2.01
CA LYS A 14 -4.29 -9.40 2.16
C LYS A 14 -3.35 -8.34 1.56
N SER A 15 -3.57 -7.96 0.31
CA SER A 15 -2.71 -6.95 -0.34
C SER A 15 -2.75 -5.58 0.37
N HIS A 16 -3.84 -5.27 1.07
CA HIS A 16 -3.93 -4.06 1.90
C HIS A 16 -3.09 -4.17 3.17
N HIS A 17 -3.16 -5.32 3.85
CA HIS A 17 -2.43 -5.55 5.10
C HIS A 17 -0.98 -5.99 4.88
N ALA A 18 -0.61 -6.35 3.65
CA ALA A 18 0.75 -6.78 3.31
C ALA A 18 1.81 -5.75 3.68
N SER A 19 1.50 -4.46 3.50
CA SER A 19 2.41 -3.37 3.85
C SER A 19 2.65 -3.26 5.37
N VAL A 20 1.63 -3.51 6.17
CA VAL A 20 1.75 -3.52 7.64
C VAL A 20 2.63 -4.68 8.09
N VAL A 21 2.35 -5.89 7.60
CA VAL A 21 3.15 -7.08 7.90
C VAL A 21 4.60 -6.91 7.44
N ALA A 22 4.81 -6.35 6.27
CA ALA A 22 6.13 -6.09 5.73
C ALA A 22 6.91 -5.08 6.59
N TYR A 23 6.25 -4.02 7.03
CA TYR A 23 6.84 -3.02 7.93
C TYR A 23 7.22 -3.62 9.28
N GLU A 24 6.32 -4.34 9.95
CA GLU A 24 6.55 -4.97 11.26
C GLU A 24 7.73 -5.95 11.26
N HIS A 25 7.98 -6.59 10.11
CA HIS A 25 9.06 -7.56 9.95
C HIS A 25 10.27 -7.05 9.18
N ASN A 26 10.36 -5.74 8.89
CA ASN A 26 11.43 -5.13 8.08
C ASN A 26 11.63 -5.83 6.73
N ILE A 27 10.54 -6.05 6.02
CA ILE A 27 10.51 -6.68 4.70
C ILE A 27 10.29 -5.61 3.64
N ASN A 28 11.17 -5.54 2.65
CA ASN A 28 11.08 -4.54 1.58
C ASN A 28 10.54 -5.12 0.27
N LEU A 29 10.45 -6.43 0.17
CA LEU A 29 10.08 -7.12 -1.05
C LEU A 29 8.86 -8.00 -0.85
N ILE A 30 7.85 -7.82 -1.70
CA ILE A 30 6.57 -8.53 -1.63
C ILE A 30 6.31 -9.25 -2.96
N ILE A 31 5.85 -10.50 -2.88
CA ILE A 31 5.33 -11.26 -4.01
C ILE A 31 3.81 -11.35 -3.87
N ASP A 32 3.06 -10.76 -4.81
CA ASP A 32 1.60 -10.79 -4.84
C ASP A 32 1.08 -10.95 -6.26
N ASP A 33 0.20 -11.93 -6.49
CA ASP A 33 -0.53 -12.15 -7.75
C ASP A 33 0.35 -12.12 -9.01
N GLY A 34 1.52 -12.76 -8.96
CA GLY A 34 2.46 -12.86 -10.07
C GLY A 34 3.42 -11.67 -10.23
N LEU A 35 3.42 -10.76 -9.28
CA LEU A 35 4.27 -9.57 -9.28
C LEU A 35 5.31 -9.63 -8.17
N LEU A 36 6.49 -9.09 -8.45
CA LEU A 36 7.50 -8.71 -7.47
C LEU A 36 7.42 -7.21 -7.23
N ILE A 37 7.17 -6.82 -5.98
CA ILE A 37 6.89 -5.44 -5.60
C ILE A 37 7.89 -5.03 -4.52
N GLN A 38 8.50 -3.87 -4.69
CA GLN A 38 9.33 -3.23 -3.67
C GLN A 38 8.72 -1.87 -3.34
N GLU A 39 8.38 -1.67 -2.07
CA GLU A 39 7.69 -0.45 -1.64
C GLU A 39 6.42 -0.22 -2.46
N THR A 40 6.46 0.75 -3.39
CA THR A 40 5.34 1.11 -4.28
C THR A 40 5.63 0.80 -5.75
N LYS A 41 6.75 0.13 -6.06
CA LYS A 41 7.19 -0.14 -7.44
C LYS A 41 7.07 -1.62 -7.77
N ILE A 42 6.51 -1.91 -8.94
CA ILE A 42 6.58 -3.24 -9.54
C ILE A 42 7.96 -3.37 -10.18
N LEU A 43 8.75 -4.33 -9.71
CA LEU A 43 10.11 -4.56 -10.19
C LEU A 43 10.17 -5.58 -11.33
N ALA A 44 9.30 -6.59 -11.26
CA ALA A 44 9.25 -7.67 -12.26
C ALA A 44 7.89 -8.38 -12.20
N GLY A 45 7.61 -9.17 -13.24
CA GLY A 45 6.44 -10.02 -13.32
C GLY A 45 5.24 -9.41 -14.03
N LYS A 46 4.20 -10.22 -14.17
CA LYS A 46 2.93 -9.86 -14.82
C LYS A 46 1.77 -10.18 -13.90
N SER A 47 0.83 -9.24 -13.76
CA SER A 47 -0.28 -9.41 -12.83
C SER A 47 -1.27 -10.49 -13.27
N ALA A 48 -1.56 -11.42 -12.37
CA ALA A 48 -2.61 -12.45 -12.54
C ALA A 48 -4.00 -11.84 -12.74
N LYS A 49 -4.22 -10.62 -12.27
CA LYS A 49 -5.51 -9.90 -12.39
C LYS A 49 -5.83 -9.46 -13.83
N ARG A 50 -4.85 -9.50 -14.72
CA ARG A 50 -5.03 -9.17 -16.15
C ARG A 50 -5.34 -10.38 -17.02
N GLU A 51 -5.25 -11.56 -16.44
CA GLU A 51 -5.52 -12.78 -17.18
C GLU A 51 -7.02 -12.90 -17.50
N PRO A 52 -7.37 -13.38 -18.72
CA PRO A 52 -8.75 -13.42 -19.17
C PRO A 52 -9.59 -14.52 -18.49
N THR A 53 -8.95 -15.51 -17.89
CA THR A 53 -9.60 -16.63 -17.22
C THR A 53 -9.06 -16.88 -15.83
N LEU A 54 -9.88 -17.45 -14.95
CA LEU A 54 -9.46 -17.80 -13.60
C LEU A 54 -8.28 -18.80 -13.61
N VAL A 55 -8.30 -19.76 -14.53
CA VAL A 55 -7.21 -20.75 -14.65
C VAL A 55 -5.91 -20.09 -15.05
N ALA A 56 -5.94 -19.17 -16.03
CA ALA A 56 -4.76 -18.40 -16.42
C ALA A 56 -4.26 -17.51 -15.27
N ALA A 57 -5.17 -16.87 -14.52
CA ALA A 57 -4.83 -16.06 -13.36
C ALA A 57 -4.12 -16.89 -12.26
N VAL A 58 -4.64 -18.08 -11.95
CA VAL A 58 -4.01 -18.99 -10.97
C VAL A 58 -2.63 -19.44 -11.44
N ARG A 59 -2.49 -19.81 -12.71
CA ARG A 59 -1.19 -20.22 -13.31
C ARG A 59 -0.17 -19.06 -13.24
N ARG A 60 -0.63 -17.84 -13.53
CA ARG A 60 0.19 -16.63 -13.45
C ARG A 60 0.66 -16.35 -12.01
N ALA A 61 -0.27 -16.38 -11.07
CA ALA A 61 0.03 -16.17 -9.65
C ALA A 61 0.98 -17.22 -9.06
N LEU A 62 0.97 -18.44 -9.62
CA LEU A 62 1.86 -19.55 -9.22
C LEU A 62 3.19 -19.58 -9.99
N PHE A 63 3.47 -18.61 -10.88
CA PHE A 63 4.68 -18.57 -11.71
C PHE A 63 4.92 -19.85 -12.52
N VAL A 64 3.86 -20.44 -13.06
CA VAL A 64 3.94 -21.70 -13.82
C VAL A 64 4.68 -21.54 -15.17
N ALA A 65 4.64 -20.34 -15.76
CA ALA A 65 5.36 -20.04 -16.99
C ALA A 65 6.83 -19.78 -16.67
N GLU A 66 7.73 -20.52 -17.30
CA GLU A 66 9.16 -20.48 -17.02
C GLU A 66 9.79 -19.10 -17.27
N ASP A 67 9.40 -18.44 -18.37
CA ASP A 67 9.84 -17.07 -18.71
C ASP A 67 9.48 -16.06 -17.63
N HIS A 68 8.25 -16.15 -17.12
CA HIS A 68 7.74 -15.30 -16.07
C HIS A 68 8.45 -15.58 -14.72
N ALA A 69 8.65 -16.84 -14.39
CA ALA A 69 9.38 -17.23 -13.18
C ALA A 69 10.85 -16.79 -13.25
N ALA A 70 11.50 -17.00 -14.41
CA ALA A 70 12.91 -16.64 -14.62
C ALA A 70 13.15 -15.13 -14.50
N GLU A 71 12.26 -14.29 -15.04
CA GLU A 71 12.32 -12.85 -14.91
C GLU A 71 12.33 -12.42 -13.43
N VAL A 72 11.40 -12.96 -12.63
CA VAL A 72 11.28 -12.62 -11.21
C VAL A 72 12.44 -13.20 -10.39
N GLN A 73 12.87 -14.43 -10.68
CA GLN A 73 14.05 -15.04 -10.05
C GLN A 73 15.32 -14.20 -10.27
N ALA A 74 15.54 -13.75 -11.51
CA ALA A 74 16.72 -12.93 -11.84
C ALA A 74 16.71 -11.63 -11.02
N ARG A 75 15.55 -11.01 -10.91
CA ARG A 75 15.41 -9.77 -10.13
C ARG A 75 15.59 -9.98 -8.63
N ILE A 76 15.09 -11.08 -8.08
CA ILE A 76 15.29 -11.43 -6.66
C ILE A 76 16.79 -11.67 -6.39
N ARG A 77 17.50 -12.37 -7.30
CA ARG A 77 18.95 -12.62 -7.15
C ARG A 77 19.76 -11.33 -7.22
N GLU A 78 19.41 -10.41 -8.11
CA GLU A 78 20.06 -9.10 -8.24
C GLU A 78 19.92 -8.27 -6.97
N ILE A 79 18.71 -8.23 -6.40
CA ILE A 79 18.42 -7.45 -5.18
C ILE A 79 19.03 -8.12 -3.94
N ASN A 80 19.11 -9.46 -3.94
CA ASN A 80 19.57 -10.27 -2.82
C ASN A 80 18.97 -9.85 -1.48
N PRO A 81 17.62 -9.89 -1.33
CA PRO A 81 16.96 -9.37 -0.16
C PRO A 81 17.23 -10.23 1.08
N ALA A 82 17.39 -9.59 2.25
CA ALA A 82 17.48 -10.31 3.51
C ALA A 82 16.14 -11.01 3.86
N ARG A 83 15.03 -10.38 3.51
CA ARG A 83 13.66 -10.87 3.80
C ARG A 83 12.72 -10.61 2.63
N ILE A 84 11.75 -11.53 2.45
CA ILE A 84 10.71 -11.44 1.42
C ILE A 84 9.36 -11.91 1.98
N LEU A 85 8.26 -11.27 1.56
CA LEU A 85 6.90 -11.63 1.92
C LEU A 85 6.18 -12.20 0.70
N ILE A 86 5.60 -13.40 0.83
CA ILE A 86 4.76 -14.01 -0.20
C ILE A 86 3.30 -13.95 0.23
N LEU A 87 2.43 -13.44 -0.62
CA LEU A 87 0.98 -13.46 -0.41
C LEU A 87 0.37 -14.67 -1.12
N GLY A 88 -0.55 -15.33 -0.45
CA GLY A 88 -1.28 -16.47 -1.04
C GLY A 88 -2.59 -16.79 -0.34
N THR A 89 -3.37 -17.67 -0.96
CA THR A 89 -4.65 -18.10 -0.38
C THR A 89 -4.51 -19.25 0.60
N SER A 90 -3.40 -19.97 0.58
CA SER A 90 -3.12 -21.12 1.45
C SER A 90 -1.62 -21.37 1.59
N LYS A 91 -1.22 -22.17 2.58
CA LYS A 91 0.16 -22.62 2.75
C LYS A 91 0.70 -23.33 1.51
N ASN A 92 -0.13 -24.19 0.88
CA ASN A 92 0.27 -24.90 -0.32
C ASN A 92 0.58 -23.93 -1.48
N MET A 93 -0.23 -22.89 -1.67
CA MET A 93 -0.01 -21.89 -2.70
C MET A 93 1.32 -21.16 -2.52
N VAL A 94 1.60 -20.65 -1.33
CA VAL A 94 2.85 -19.89 -1.07
C VAL A 94 4.09 -20.78 -1.17
N ASN A 95 3.99 -22.06 -0.77
CA ASN A 95 5.09 -23.01 -0.96
C ASN A 95 5.38 -23.28 -2.44
N ARG A 96 4.34 -23.44 -3.26
CA ARG A 96 4.48 -23.60 -4.72
C ARG A 96 5.09 -22.36 -5.38
N ILE A 97 4.72 -21.16 -4.92
CA ILE A 97 5.33 -19.91 -5.37
C ILE A 97 6.82 -19.89 -5.01
N ALA A 98 7.18 -20.24 -3.78
CA ALA A 98 8.56 -20.30 -3.34
C ALA A 98 9.37 -21.30 -4.17
N ASP A 99 8.84 -22.52 -4.40
CA ASP A 99 9.47 -23.54 -5.23
C ASP A 99 9.66 -23.06 -6.68
N ALA A 100 8.62 -22.44 -7.28
CA ALA A 100 8.68 -21.90 -8.64
C ALA A 100 9.71 -20.76 -8.80
N LEU A 101 9.92 -19.99 -7.76
CA LEU A 101 10.89 -18.89 -7.74
C LEU A 101 12.28 -19.30 -7.26
N ALA A 102 12.50 -20.59 -6.96
CA ALA A 102 13.75 -21.14 -6.44
C ALA A 102 14.27 -20.38 -5.19
N ILE A 103 13.34 -20.02 -4.31
CA ILE A 103 13.63 -19.39 -3.01
C ILE A 103 13.22 -20.34 -1.87
N PRO A 104 13.76 -20.17 -0.64
CA PRO A 104 13.36 -20.98 0.51
C PRO A 104 11.85 -20.90 0.74
N ARG A 105 11.26 -22.02 1.17
CA ARG A 105 9.87 -22.00 1.61
C ARG A 105 9.69 -21.13 2.85
N PRO A 106 8.51 -20.52 3.05
CA PRO A 106 8.28 -19.67 4.21
C PRO A 106 8.58 -20.35 5.53
N GLY A 107 9.43 -19.74 6.36
CA GLY A 107 9.69 -20.15 7.72
C GLY A 107 8.62 -19.64 8.69
N ARG A 108 7.89 -18.58 8.31
CA ARG A 108 6.81 -18.00 9.11
C ARG A 108 5.57 -17.75 8.25
N TYR A 109 4.44 -18.21 8.75
CA TYR A 109 3.12 -18.02 8.12
C TYR A 109 2.27 -17.15 9.04
N VAL A 110 1.83 -16.00 8.53
CA VAL A 110 0.90 -15.08 9.18
C VAL A 110 -0.46 -15.26 8.50
N THR A 111 -1.52 -15.42 9.27
CA THR A 111 -2.87 -15.48 8.70
C THR A 111 -3.49 -14.10 8.66
N ILE A 112 -4.41 -13.86 7.72
CA ILE A 112 -5.09 -12.56 7.61
C ILE A 112 -5.88 -12.23 8.88
N GLU A 113 -6.34 -13.23 9.60
CA GLU A 113 -7.06 -13.11 10.86
C GLU A 113 -6.19 -12.61 12.02
N GLU A 114 -4.86 -12.75 11.92
CA GLU A 114 -3.91 -12.24 12.91
C GLU A 114 -3.66 -10.73 12.74
N VAL A 115 -3.86 -10.20 11.51
CA VAL A 115 -3.49 -8.81 11.17
C VAL A 115 -4.66 -7.92 10.77
N ALA A 116 -5.83 -8.50 10.57
CA ALA A 116 -7.06 -7.80 10.20
C ALA A 116 -8.22 -8.18 11.12
N SER A 117 -8.98 -7.19 11.55
CA SER A 117 -10.18 -7.45 12.35
C SER A 117 -11.25 -8.17 11.51
N PRO A 118 -12.14 -8.96 12.16
CA PRO A 118 -13.26 -9.61 11.46
C PRO A 118 -14.16 -8.62 10.68
N TRP A 119 -14.25 -7.38 11.14
CA TRP A 119 -15.01 -6.34 10.47
C TRP A 119 -14.33 -5.89 9.15
N GLU A 120 -13.03 -5.69 9.17
CA GLU A 120 -12.24 -5.32 7.96
C GLU A 120 -12.32 -6.42 6.90
N ILE A 121 -12.19 -7.68 7.31
CA ILE A 121 -12.32 -8.83 6.41
C ILE A 121 -13.71 -8.89 5.79
N ARG A 122 -14.78 -8.68 6.58
CA ARG A 122 -16.16 -8.63 6.06
C ARG A 122 -16.36 -7.46 5.11
N LYS A 123 -15.84 -6.27 5.43
CA LYS A 123 -15.90 -5.08 4.57
C LYS A 123 -15.18 -5.31 3.25
N ALA A 124 -13.97 -5.88 3.27
CA ALA A 124 -13.20 -6.20 2.06
C ALA A 124 -13.96 -7.17 1.15
N ARG A 125 -14.55 -8.24 1.71
CA ARG A 125 -15.37 -9.21 0.97
C ARG A 125 -16.63 -8.58 0.38
N ARG A 126 -17.30 -7.68 1.11
CA ARG A 126 -18.49 -6.95 0.62
C ARG A 126 -18.13 -6.07 -0.57
N VAL A 127 -17.09 -5.23 -0.44
CA VAL A 127 -16.64 -4.33 -1.52
C VAL A 127 -16.29 -5.11 -2.78
N ARG A 128 -15.63 -6.27 -2.64
CA ARG A 128 -15.32 -7.12 -3.79
C ARG A 128 -16.57 -7.71 -4.45
N ARG A 129 -17.54 -8.18 -3.66
CA ARG A 129 -18.78 -8.80 -4.16
C ARG A 129 -19.70 -7.77 -4.82
N GLU A 130 -19.93 -6.62 -4.17
CA GLU A 130 -20.91 -5.62 -4.61
C GLU A 130 -20.38 -4.74 -5.74
N GLN A 131 -19.09 -4.46 -5.77
CA GLN A 131 -18.50 -3.51 -6.69
C GLN A 131 -17.63 -4.16 -7.78
N GLY A 132 -17.37 -5.47 -7.71
CA GLY A 132 -16.45 -6.16 -8.61
C GLY A 132 -15.06 -5.50 -8.68
N LYS A 133 -14.68 -4.76 -7.63
CA LYS A 133 -13.45 -3.98 -7.61
C LYS A 133 -12.31 -4.78 -7.00
N HIS A 134 -11.23 -4.87 -7.74
CA HIS A 134 -9.97 -5.39 -7.24
C HIS A 134 -8.97 -4.24 -7.07
N VAL A 135 -8.51 -4.04 -5.83
CA VAL A 135 -7.55 -2.97 -5.53
C VAL A 135 -6.13 -3.53 -5.70
N ILE A 136 -5.38 -2.98 -6.64
CA ILE A 136 -3.96 -3.29 -6.84
C ILE A 136 -3.15 -2.17 -6.17
N PRO A 137 -2.29 -2.47 -5.20
CA PRO A 137 -1.33 -1.48 -4.70
C PRO A 137 -0.27 -1.24 -5.77
N ALA A 138 -0.37 -0.12 -6.47
CA ALA A 138 0.61 0.31 -7.44
C ALA A 138 0.75 1.85 -7.41
N PRO A 139 1.94 2.40 -7.66
CA PRO A 139 2.15 3.84 -7.67
C PRO A 139 1.41 4.49 -8.84
N THR A 140 0.99 5.74 -8.66
CA THR A 140 0.16 6.49 -9.61
C THR A 140 0.79 6.60 -11.01
N PHE A 141 2.13 6.66 -11.10
CA PHE A 141 2.82 6.78 -12.40
C PHE A 141 2.88 5.45 -13.16
N GLU A 142 2.95 4.30 -12.48
CA GLU A 142 2.86 2.97 -13.10
C GLU A 142 1.43 2.65 -13.54
N VAL A 143 0.46 3.14 -12.79
CA VAL A 143 -0.94 3.12 -13.17
C VAL A 143 -1.16 3.81 -14.50
N ARG A 144 -0.55 4.99 -14.75
CA ARG A 144 -0.66 5.71 -16.02
C ARG A 144 -0.12 4.91 -17.21
N LYS A 145 1.00 4.19 -17.06
CA LYS A 145 1.55 3.31 -18.11
C LYS A 145 0.65 2.12 -18.43
N THR A 146 -0.10 1.65 -17.44
CA THR A 146 -1.04 0.54 -17.59
C THR A 146 -2.44 0.97 -18.02
N PHE A 147 -2.76 2.26 -17.90
CA PHE A 147 -4.08 2.82 -18.22
C PHE A 147 -4.33 3.05 -19.72
N SER A 148 -3.32 2.92 -20.58
CA SER A 148 -3.56 2.96 -22.02
C SER A 148 -4.52 1.84 -22.53
N GLY A 149 -4.71 0.78 -21.72
CA GLY A 149 -5.75 -0.23 -21.95
C GLY A 149 -7.12 0.10 -21.35
N TYR A 150 -7.22 1.09 -20.47
CA TYR A 150 -8.48 1.41 -19.79
C TYR A 150 -9.43 2.27 -20.62
N MET A 151 -8.92 2.98 -21.62
CA MET A 151 -9.74 3.73 -22.57
C MET A 151 -10.46 2.84 -23.59
N VAL A 152 -10.12 1.56 -23.68
CA VAL A 152 -10.76 0.60 -24.61
C VAL A 152 -11.97 -0.10 -23.97
N ASP A 153 -12.08 -0.13 -22.63
CA ASP A 153 -13.19 -0.80 -21.92
C ASP A 153 -14.55 -0.10 -22.05
N PRO A 154 -14.68 1.24 -22.15
CA PRO A 154 -15.97 1.87 -22.39
C PRO A 154 -16.60 1.46 -23.73
N LEU A 155 -15.77 1.19 -24.73
CA LEU A 155 -16.24 0.73 -26.05
C LEU A 155 -16.72 -0.73 -26.03
N ARG A 156 -16.09 -1.60 -25.24
CA ARG A 156 -16.58 -2.97 -25.02
C ARG A 156 -17.91 -2.99 -24.27
N PHE A 157 -18.14 -2.05 -23.38
CA PHE A 157 -19.41 -1.93 -22.65
C PHE A 157 -20.55 -1.48 -23.56
N LEU A 158 -20.28 -0.64 -24.54
CA LEU A 158 -21.26 -0.20 -25.54
C LEU A 158 -21.57 -1.27 -26.58
N LEU A 159 -20.60 -2.08 -26.97
CA LEU A 159 -20.78 -3.17 -27.94
C LEU A 159 -21.48 -4.40 -27.32
N LYS A 160 -21.42 -4.63 -26.01
CA LYS A 160 -22.11 -5.73 -25.32
C LYS A 160 -23.59 -5.47 -25.05
N ARG A 161 -24.10 -4.29 -25.33
CA ARG A 161 -25.51 -3.95 -25.16
C ARG A 161 -26.46 -4.58 -26.24
N LYS A 162 -25.89 -5.32 -27.18
CA LYS A 162 -26.65 -5.97 -28.30
C LYS A 162 -26.56 -7.50 -28.36
N ALA A 163 -26.01 -8.18 -27.38
CA ALA A 163 -25.94 -9.64 -27.34
C ALA A 163 -26.44 -10.17 -26.00
N ASP A 164 -27.63 -10.71 -26.05
CA ASP A 164 -28.30 -11.69 -25.18
C ASP A 164 -28.20 -11.62 -23.64
N ALA A 165 -29.39 -11.51 -23.08
CA ALA A 165 -29.74 -11.81 -21.71
C ALA A 165 -29.38 -13.26 -21.34
N GLY A 166 -28.42 -13.50 -20.47
CA GLY A 166 -28.24 -14.84 -19.90
C GLY A 166 -26.87 -15.20 -19.31
N SER A 167 -25.88 -14.35 -19.36
CA SER A 167 -24.61 -14.64 -18.69
C SER A 167 -24.05 -13.36 -18.07
N GLU A 168 -24.23 -13.20 -16.76
CA GLU A 168 -23.52 -12.20 -15.96
C GLU A 168 -22.03 -12.57 -15.90
N LEU A 169 -21.28 -12.20 -16.92
CA LEU A 169 -19.84 -12.10 -16.80
C LEU A 169 -19.54 -10.90 -15.89
N LEU A 170 -19.28 -11.19 -14.62
CA LEU A 170 -18.73 -10.25 -13.66
C LEU A 170 -17.39 -9.73 -14.22
N VAL A 171 -17.44 -8.58 -14.90
CA VAL A 171 -16.23 -7.86 -15.31
C VAL A 171 -15.63 -7.28 -14.03
N GLU A 172 -14.59 -7.90 -13.52
CA GLU A 172 -13.84 -7.35 -12.39
C GLU A 172 -13.23 -6.00 -12.78
N LYS A 173 -13.79 -4.92 -12.23
CA LYS A 173 -13.20 -3.58 -12.36
C LYS A 173 -12.02 -3.46 -11.41
N SER A 174 -10.82 -3.42 -11.94
CA SER A 174 -9.63 -3.10 -11.14
C SER A 174 -9.61 -1.61 -10.82
N VAL A 175 -9.77 -1.26 -9.55
CA VAL A 175 -9.54 0.09 -9.06
C VAL A 175 -8.16 0.12 -8.46
N VAL A 176 -7.28 0.89 -9.08
CA VAL A 176 -5.96 1.15 -8.51
C VAL A 176 -6.11 2.26 -7.50
N ARG A 177 -5.82 1.97 -6.24
CA ARG A 177 -5.59 3.00 -5.25
C ARG A 177 -4.08 3.15 -5.09
N PRO A 178 -3.54 4.38 -5.16
CA PRO A 178 -2.22 4.62 -4.61
C PRO A 178 -2.28 4.14 -3.16
N THR A 179 -1.57 3.09 -2.84
CA THR A 179 -1.36 2.74 -1.45
C THR A 179 -0.38 3.77 -0.92
N PHE A 180 -0.79 4.50 0.09
CA PHE A 180 0.17 5.00 1.04
C PHE A 180 0.75 3.74 1.69
N SER A 181 1.79 3.20 1.08
CA SER A 181 2.38 1.99 1.58
C SER A 181 3.25 2.39 2.76
N SER A 182 3.09 1.68 3.87
CA SER A 182 4.02 1.73 4.99
C SER A 182 5.43 1.20 4.65
N LEU A 183 5.66 0.78 3.42
CA LEU A 183 6.94 0.35 2.86
C LEU A 183 7.70 1.52 2.21
N GLY A 184 7.73 2.64 2.79
CA GLY A 184 8.48 3.81 2.34
C GLY A 184 8.96 4.62 3.53
N ARG A 185 9.85 5.56 3.31
CA ARG A 185 10.10 6.61 4.29
C ARG A 185 8.88 7.50 4.29
N PHE A 186 8.15 7.52 5.41
CA PHE A 186 7.18 8.56 5.65
C PHE A 186 7.95 9.80 6.04
N TYR A 187 7.67 10.89 5.38
CA TYR A 187 8.02 12.20 5.87
C TYR A 187 6.75 13.06 5.83
N ILE A 188 6.59 13.88 6.82
CA ILE A 188 5.59 14.94 6.81
C ILE A 188 6.30 16.14 6.22
N ASP A 189 5.73 16.71 5.16
CA ASP A 189 6.26 17.92 4.54
C ASP A 189 6.32 19.06 5.56
N ASP A 190 7.39 19.84 5.54
CA ASP A 190 7.60 20.96 6.48
C ASP A 190 6.45 21.97 6.44
N VAL A 191 5.78 22.12 5.29
CA VAL A 191 4.58 22.96 5.14
C VAL A 191 3.43 22.44 6.02
N VAL A 192 3.27 21.12 6.11
CA VAL A 192 2.21 20.51 6.93
C VAL A 192 2.52 20.68 8.41
N ILE A 193 3.79 20.46 8.81
CA ILE A 193 4.25 20.68 10.20
C ILE A 193 4.06 22.15 10.58
N SER A 194 4.43 23.07 9.70
CA SER A 194 4.25 24.50 9.87
C SER A 194 2.78 24.89 10.06
N ALA A 195 1.89 24.35 9.25
CA ALA A 195 0.46 24.60 9.35
C ALA A 195 -0.15 24.10 10.67
N ILE A 196 0.25 22.89 11.10
CA ILE A 196 -0.20 22.31 12.38
C ILE A 196 0.31 23.14 13.55
N ALA A 197 1.61 23.48 13.58
CA ALA A 197 2.22 24.27 14.62
C ALA A 197 1.60 25.68 14.72
N THR A 198 1.36 26.33 13.58
CA THR A 198 0.69 27.63 13.50
C THR A 198 -0.71 27.54 14.12
N ARG A 199 -1.50 26.56 13.70
CA ARG A 199 -2.86 26.38 14.20
C ARG A 199 -2.89 26.10 15.71
N ALA A 200 -2.04 25.17 16.17
CA ALA A 200 -1.94 24.84 17.59
C ALA A 200 -1.51 26.03 18.46
N GLY A 201 -0.61 26.88 17.94
CA GLY A 201 -0.15 28.07 18.61
C GLY A 201 -1.18 29.18 18.66
N GLU A 202 -1.96 29.39 17.61
CA GLU A 202 -3.05 30.37 17.54
C GLU A 202 -4.18 30.08 18.52
N ASP A 203 -4.42 28.81 18.84
CA ASP A 203 -5.46 28.38 19.78
C ASP A 203 -5.05 28.62 21.26
N VAL A 204 -3.84 29.15 21.55
CA VAL A 204 -3.39 29.46 22.91
C VAL A 204 -3.90 30.82 23.36
N VAL A 205 -4.52 30.83 24.53
CA VAL A 205 -5.05 32.08 25.12
C VAL A 205 -3.89 33.04 25.41
N GLY A 206 -3.98 34.25 24.87
CA GLY A 206 -2.93 35.27 25.00
C GLY A 206 -2.11 35.45 23.74
N VAL A 207 -2.18 34.54 22.79
CA VAL A 207 -1.63 34.72 21.45
C VAL A 207 -2.61 35.52 20.61
N THR A 208 -2.13 36.54 19.92
CA THR A 208 -2.95 37.37 19.02
C THR A 208 -2.79 36.89 17.57
N LYS A 209 -1.55 36.56 17.18
CA LYS A 209 -1.23 36.12 15.83
C LYS A 209 0.14 35.44 15.79
N ILE A 210 0.31 34.47 14.93
CA ILE A 210 1.61 33.95 14.52
C ILE A 210 2.02 34.62 13.21
N ILE A 211 3.15 35.29 13.19
CA ILE A 211 3.66 36.03 12.01
C ILE A 211 4.38 35.08 11.07
N ARG A 212 5.20 34.17 11.65
CA ARG A 212 6.06 33.29 10.89
C ARG A 212 6.26 31.97 11.64
N THR A 213 6.24 30.87 10.90
CA THR A 213 6.64 29.54 11.35
C THR A 213 7.74 29.02 10.45
N VAL A 214 8.88 28.65 11.01
CA VAL A 214 9.99 28.03 10.30
C VAL A 214 10.16 26.63 10.86
N VAL A 215 10.25 25.63 9.99
CA VAL A 215 10.46 24.24 10.34
C VAL A 215 11.78 23.79 9.74
N GLU A 216 12.64 23.21 10.56
CA GLU A 216 13.91 22.61 10.14
C GLU A 216 13.94 21.16 10.55
N THR A 217 13.85 20.27 9.56
CA THR A 217 13.86 18.82 9.79
C THR A 217 15.28 18.27 9.63
N SER A 218 15.77 17.56 10.65
CA SER A 218 17.07 16.89 10.66
C SER A 218 16.93 15.40 10.98
N GLN A 219 18.04 14.65 10.97
CA GLN A 219 18.03 13.24 11.38
C GLN A 219 17.72 13.05 12.87
N ASP A 220 17.98 14.05 13.69
CA ASP A 220 17.82 14.01 15.15
C ASP A 220 16.45 14.54 15.61
N GLY A 221 15.65 15.11 14.69
CA GLY A 221 14.32 15.63 15.01
C GLY A 221 13.92 16.86 14.20
N VAL A 222 12.85 17.49 14.64
CA VAL A 222 12.28 18.68 14.02
C VAL A 222 12.41 19.86 14.97
N VAL A 223 12.98 20.96 14.50
CA VAL A 223 13.04 22.24 15.20
C VAL A 223 12.00 23.18 14.60
N ILE A 224 11.12 23.72 15.45
CA ILE A 224 10.07 24.66 15.03
C ILE A 224 10.32 26.00 15.70
N THR A 225 10.53 27.02 14.88
CA THR A 225 10.71 28.41 15.34
C THR A 225 9.47 29.23 14.99
N LEU A 226 8.89 29.90 16.00
CA LEU A 226 7.68 30.70 15.87
C LEU A 226 7.97 32.17 16.23
N GLU A 227 7.53 33.07 15.34
CA GLU A 227 7.44 34.50 15.63
C GLU A 227 6.00 34.84 15.97
N VAL A 228 5.75 35.22 17.21
CA VAL A 228 4.39 35.38 17.73
C VAL A 228 4.10 36.81 18.24
N VAL A 229 2.90 37.28 18.03
CA VAL A 229 2.37 38.49 18.65
C VAL A 229 1.48 38.10 19.81
N LEU A 230 1.82 38.59 20.99
CA LEU A 230 1.05 38.35 22.20
C LEU A 230 0.20 39.55 22.58
N ARG A 231 -0.89 39.31 23.29
CA ARG A 231 -1.71 40.37 23.87
C ARG A 231 -0.94 41.08 24.96
N PHE A 232 -0.94 42.42 24.89
CA PHE A 232 -0.29 43.24 25.92
C PHE A 232 -0.89 42.97 27.31
N GLY A 233 0.00 42.91 28.35
CA GLY A 233 -0.41 42.65 29.74
C GLY A 233 -0.52 41.17 30.12
N GLY A 234 -0.31 40.23 29.18
CA GLY A 234 -0.24 38.79 29.50
C GLY A 234 1.08 38.39 30.15
N ARG A 235 1.04 37.29 30.93
CA ARG A 235 2.26 36.66 31.48
C ARG A 235 2.97 35.87 30.38
N LEU A 236 4.13 36.30 29.96
CA LEU A 236 4.88 35.72 28.84
C LEU A 236 5.17 34.23 29.03
N VAL A 237 5.78 33.87 30.18
CA VAL A 237 6.28 32.52 30.45
C VAL A 237 5.16 31.45 30.37
N PRO A 238 4.03 31.58 31.08
CA PRO A 238 2.96 30.61 31.01
C PRO A 238 2.35 30.44 29.59
N ILE A 239 2.29 31.54 28.82
CA ILE A 239 1.79 31.48 27.44
C ILE A 239 2.73 30.67 26.56
N MET A 240 4.05 30.90 26.68
CA MET A 240 5.06 30.20 25.90
C MET A 240 5.16 28.72 26.28
N GLU A 241 5.05 28.38 27.56
CA GLU A 241 5.01 26.99 28.03
C GLU A 241 3.79 26.24 27.49
N GLU A 242 2.61 26.86 27.52
CA GLU A 242 1.39 26.27 26.95
C GLU A 242 1.50 26.08 25.44
N MET A 243 2.09 27.06 24.72
CA MET A 243 2.37 26.90 23.30
C MET A 243 3.30 25.70 23.04
N GLN A 244 4.41 25.60 23.76
CA GLN A 244 5.34 24.48 23.59
C GLN A 244 4.66 23.14 23.88
N ARG A 245 3.80 23.08 24.90
CA ARG A 245 3.06 21.87 25.25
C ARG A 245 2.07 21.43 24.17
N ARG A 246 1.42 22.38 23.49
CA ARG A 246 0.44 22.09 22.45
C ARG A 246 1.07 21.72 21.10
N ILE A 247 2.23 22.26 20.82
CA ILE A 247 2.94 22.02 19.55
C ILE A 247 3.79 20.76 19.62
N LYS A 248 4.27 20.36 20.82
CA LYS A 248 5.06 19.16 21.05
C LYS A 248 4.22 17.89 21.05
#